data_4e3caa9ff88002c6aa6ffc3ee5df7d6b
#
_entry.id   4e3caa9ff88002c6aa6ffc3ee5df7d6b
#
_cell.length_a   1.000
_cell.length_b   1.000
_cell.length_c   1.000
_cell.angle_alpha   90.00
_cell.angle_beta   90.00
_cell.angle_gamma   90.00
#
_symmetry.space_group_name_H-M   'P 1'
#
loop_
_entity.id
_entity.type
_entity.pdbx_description
1 polymer ?
#
loop_
_entity_poly.entity_id
_entity_poly.type
_entity_poly.pdbx_seq_one_letter_code
_entity_poly.pdbx_strand_id
1 'polypeptide(L)'
;DESGAGFRRSRRTAEGQEQKNVELVTSVARAYLDVGQLKEAETYLEMARKADNKAPAVSVLEGDIAFARKDIGKACQLYEQAIYFDSNYKDAYLKYAQAYKSASPSQAIEKLNQLKAIAPDCLEADKELAEVYYATNRFGKAADTYAKFIDTPVATEDDILKYAFALFLNHDFEKSLAVAQKGLQKNARHAAFNRLVMYNNVDLKRYDEAEKAADAFFNASDNADYSCLDYRYHGALLSALKKYDQAIEEYGKALEKDESQVDLWREIADAYELKNDYTQAIAAYKKYYDSLAQDKKTSENLFQLGRLYYGEGTSSDTLSVQSADRMAALQAADSVFALVAEQAPDSYLGDMWRARTHSAMDPRNYRGIGETLLREGGGRTACQKRPRYNSALIECYSYLGYYYLLKSDYATSKEYWNKILAIDPTNATANKALDGIK
;
A
#
# COMPACT_ATOMS: atom_id res chain seq x y z
N ASP A 1 -65.32 30.15 -40.35
CA ASP A 1 -64.32 31.01 -39.62
C ASP A 1 -64.16 30.66 -38.14
N GLU A 2 -64.98 29.82 -37.59
CA GLU A 2 -64.81 29.32 -36.20
C GLU A 2 -63.68 28.29 -36.01
N SER A 3 -63.26 27.59 -37.07
CA SER A 3 -62.17 26.64 -37.01
C SER A 3 -60.79 27.32 -36.86
N GLY A 4 -60.64 28.52 -37.43
CA GLY A 4 -59.36 29.27 -37.36
C GLY A 4 -59.14 29.95 -36.00
N ALA A 5 -60.23 30.29 -35.30
CA ALA A 5 -60.15 30.89 -33.95
C ALA A 5 -59.82 29.82 -32.87
N GLY A 6 -60.39 28.63 -33.02
CA GLY A 6 -60.11 27.50 -32.14
C GLY A 6 -58.65 27.03 -32.23
N PHE A 7 -58.13 26.98 -33.46
CA PHE A 7 -56.73 26.60 -33.70
C PHE A 7 -55.70 27.63 -33.16
N ARG A 8 -56.00 28.93 -33.32
CA ARG A 8 -55.19 30.02 -32.74
C ARG A 8 -55.26 30.06 -31.22
N ARG A 9 -56.40 29.75 -30.62
CA ARG A 9 -56.59 29.68 -29.20
C ARG A 9 -55.86 28.47 -28.59
N SER A 10 -55.93 27.30 -29.25
CA SER A 10 -55.21 26.10 -28.89
C SER A 10 -53.67 26.28 -29.00
N ARG A 11 -53.21 26.98 -30.04
CA ARG A 11 -51.79 27.29 -30.23
C ARG A 11 -51.28 28.28 -29.19
N ARG A 12 -52.04 29.33 -28.85
CA ARG A 12 -51.69 30.28 -27.77
C ARG A 12 -51.71 29.63 -26.38
N THR A 13 -52.59 28.66 -26.12
CA THR A 13 -52.61 27.91 -24.87
C THR A 13 -51.43 26.91 -24.81
N ALA A 14 -51.04 26.30 -25.93
CA ALA A 14 -49.88 25.45 -26.01
C ALA A 14 -48.55 26.25 -25.84
N GLU A 15 -48.43 27.38 -26.55
CA GLU A 15 -47.26 28.27 -26.39
C GLU A 15 -47.23 28.90 -24.99
N GLY A 16 -48.38 29.18 -24.36
CA GLY A 16 -48.47 29.69 -22.99
C GLY A 16 -48.19 28.61 -21.93
N GLN A 17 -48.44 27.33 -22.22
CA GLN A 17 -48.03 26.20 -21.38
C GLN A 17 -46.54 25.88 -21.55
N GLU A 18 -45.97 25.97 -22.76
CA GLU A 18 -44.56 25.80 -23.00
C GLU A 18 -43.73 26.91 -22.30
N GLN A 19 -44.15 28.15 -22.34
CA GLN A 19 -43.49 29.26 -21.61
C GLN A 19 -43.62 29.18 -20.09
N LYS A 20 -44.57 28.41 -19.57
CA LYS A 20 -44.75 28.15 -18.12
C LYS A 20 -44.13 26.84 -17.66
N ASN A 21 -43.56 26.08 -18.54
CA ASN A 21 -42.89 24.85 -18.16
C ASN A 21 -41.51 25.17 -17.55
N VAL A 22 -41.47 25.33 -16.23
CA VAL A 22 -40.26 25.67 -15.47
C VAL A 22 -39.13 24.66 -15.71
N GLU A 23 -39.47 23.38 -15.79
CA GLU A 23 -38.48 22.31 -16.01
C GLU A 23 -37.81 22.44 -17.37
N LEU A 24 -38.54 22.76 -18.42
CA LEU A 24 -37.98 22.99 -19.75
C LEU A 24 -37.08 24.23 -19.77
N VAL A 25 -37.55 25.34 -19.19
CA VAL A 25 -36.81 26.60 -19.14
C VAL A 25 -35.49 26.46 -18.37
N THR A 26 -35.51 25.77 -17.24
CA THR A 26 -34.31 25.50 -16.41
C THR A 26 -33.35 24.52 -17.11
N SER A 27 -33.86 23.54 -17.87
CA SER A 27 -33.04 22.65 -18.66
C SER A 27 -32.28 23.38 -19.79
N VAL A 28 -32.95 24.32 -20.48
CA VAL A 28 -32.32 25.18 -21.47
C VAL A 28 -31.24 26.05 -20.82
N ALA A 29 -31.53 26.66 -19.68
CA ALA A 29 -30.56 27.47 -18.94
C ALA A 29 -29.30 26.65 -18.53
N ARG A 30 -29.47 25.41 -18.09
CA ARG A 30 -28.36 24.50 -17.78
C ARG A 30 -27.51 24.19 -19.01
N ALA A 31 -28.15 23.95 -20.16
CA ALA A 31 -27.39 23.73 -21.40
C ALA A 31 -26.51 24.95 -21.77
N TYR A 32 -26.98 26.17 -21.55
CA TYR A 32 -26.17 27.38 -21.72
C TYR A 32 -25.03 27.45 -20.67
N LEU A 33 -25.31 27.07 -19.43
CA LEU A 33 -24.32 27.05 -18.37
C LEU A 33 -23.20 26.04 -18.66
N ASP A 34 -23.54 24.86 -19.19
CA ASP A 34 -22.59 23.80 -19.55
C ASP A 34 -21.62 24.23 -20.66
N VAL A 35 -22.03 25.12 -21.56
CA VAL A 35 -21.15 25.71 -22.59
C VAL A 35 -20.56 27.06 -22.17
N GLY A 36 -20.67 27.44 -20.89
CA GLY A 36 -20.05 28.64 -20.31
C GLY A 36 -20.77 29.95 -20.64
N GLN A 37 -21.97 29.91 -21.21
CA GLN A 37 -22.77 31.08 -21.57
C GLN A 37 -23.63 31.54 -20.37
N LEU A 38 -22.96 32.16 -19.39
CA LEU A 38 -23.55 32.50 -18.10
C LEU A 38 -24.71 33.54 -18.22
N LYS A 39 -24.56 34.53 -19.13
CA LYS A 39 -25.57 35.59 -19.31
C LYS A 39 -26.87 35.04 -19.87
N GLU A 40 -26.77 34.12 -20.80
CA GLU A 40 -27.91 33.42 -21.40
C GLU A 40 -28.62 32.56 -20.33
N ALA A 41 -27.83 31.80 -19.54
CA ALA A 41 -28.37 31.01 -18.44
C ALA A 41 -29.13 31.88 -17.42
N GLU A 42 -28.62 33.06 -17.07
CA GLU A 42 -29.28 34.02 -16.19
C GLU A 42 -30.59 34.57 -16.79
N THR A 43 -30.62 34.80 -18.10
CA THR A 43 -31.82 35.23 -18.80
C THR A 43 -32.94 34.20 -18.66
N TYR A 44 -32.62 32.93 -18.86
CA TYR A 44 -33.56 31.84 -18.70
C TYR A 44 -33.92 31.60 -17.22
N LEU A 45 -33.01 31.85 -16.28
CA LEU A 45 -33.33 31.82 -14.83
C LEU A 45 -34.40 32.86 -14.49
N GLU A 46 -34.30 34.10 -15.00
CA GLU A 46 -35.29 35.10 -14.76
C GLU A 46 -36.65 34.74 -15.38
N MET A 47 -36.66 34.07 -16.53
CA MET A 47 -37.92 33.53 -17.09
C MET A 47 -38.53 32.46 -16.21
N ALA A 48 -37.72 31.52 -15.71
CA ALA A 48 -38.15 30.44 -14.81
C ALA A 48 -38.69 31.01 -13.48
N ARG A 49 -38.05 32.02 -12.89
CA ARG A 49 -38.49 32.71 -11.67
C ARG A 49 -39.86 33.42 -11.86
N LYS A 50 -40.07 34.04 -13.00
CA LYS A 50 -41.38 34.68 -13.31
C LYS A 50 -42.49 33.64 -13.47
N ALA A 51 -42.17 32.44 -13.90
CA ALA A 51 -43.14 31.37 -14.05
C ALA A 51 -43.53 30.77 -12.69
N ASP A 52 -42.52 30.38 -11.89
CA ASP A 52 -42.69 29.89 -10.50
C ASP A 52 -41.38 30.04 -9.72
N ASN A 53 -41.30 31.02 -8.82
CA ASN A 53 -40.11 31.29 -8.00
C ASN A 53 -39.89 30.29 -6.83
N LYS A 54 -40.87 29.42 -6.57
CA LYS A 54 -40.80 28.40 -5.53
C LYS A 54 -40.53 26.99 -6.11
N ALA A 55 -40.47 26.88 -7.44
CA ALA A 55 -40.12 25.60 -8.05
C ALA A 55 -38.72 25.19 -7.64
N PRO A 56 -38.48 23.96 -7.14
CA PRO A 56 -37.16 23.46 -6.74
C PRO A 56 -36.11 23.60 -7.85
N ALA A 57 -36.51 23.36 -9.10
CA ALA A 57 -35.65 23.49 -10.27
C ALA A 57 -35.05 24.90 -10.44
N VAL A 58 -35.78 25.95 -10.05
CA VAL A 58 -35.29 27.34 -10.08
C VAL A 58 -34.20 27.55 -9.06
N SER A 59 -34.39 27.09 -7.82
CA SER A 59 -33.40 27.20 -6.77
C SER A 59 -32.13 26.38 -7.10
N VAL A 60 -32.29 25.21 -7.72
CA VAL A 60 -31.13 24.40 -8.17
C VAL A 60 -30.39 25.10 -9.30
N LEU A 61 -31.06 25.65 -10.31
CA LEU A 61 -30.42 26.43 -11.39
C LEU A 61 -29.66 27.64 -10.83
N GLU A 62 -30.25 28.34 -9.88
CA GLU A 62 -29.62 29.47 -9.19
C GLU A 62 -28.36 29.03 -8.44
N GLY A 63 -28.43 27.85 -7.79
CA GLY A 63 -27.30 27.19 -7.16
C GLY A 63 -26.21 26.79 -8.18
N ASP A 64 -26.58 26.23 -9.33
CA ASP A 64 -25.65 25.88 -10.41
C ASP A 64 -24.92 27.13 -10.94
N ILE A 65 -25.60 28.25 -11.07
CA ILE A 65 -25.00 29.55 -11.47
C ILE A 65 -24.03 30.05 -10.39
N ALA A 66 -24.41 29.97 -9.11
CA ALA A 66 -23.52 30.33 -7.99
C ALA A 66 -22.27 29.43 -7.94
N PHE A 67 -22.43 28.13 -8.18
CA PHE A 67 -21.35 27.17 -8.27
C PHE A 67 -20.38 27.49 -9.42
N ALA A 68 -20.91 27.80 -10.61
CA ALA A 68 -20.11 28.23 -11.76
C ALA A 68 -19.29 29.51 -11.47
N ARG A 69 -19.80 30.37 -10.60
CA ARG A 69 -19.10 31.56 -10.07
C ARG A 69 -18.12 31.26 -8.94
N LYS A 70 -17.96 29.96 -8.56
CA LYS A 70 -17.14 29.48 -7.44
C LYS A 70 -17.63 29.93 -6.05
N ASP A 71 -18.89 30.36 -5.92
CA ASP A 71 -19.53 30.64 -4.65
C ASP A 71 -20.22 29.38 -4.11
N ILE A 72 -19.40 28.46 -3.59
CA ILE A 72 -19.86 27.14 -3.11
C ILE A 72 -20.87 27.30 -1.96
N GLY A 73 -20.62 28.26 -1.05
CA GLY A 73 -21.49 28.49 0.11
C GLY A 73 -22.90 28.88 -0.32
N LYS A 74 -23.01 29.85 -1.26
CA LYS A 74 -24.28 30.28 -1.80
C LYS A 74 -24.98 29.18 -2.63
N ALA A 75 -24.20 28.43 -3.43
CA ALA A 75 -24.71 27.29 -4.18
C ALA A 75 -25.43 26.29 -3.26
N CYS A 76 -24.75 25.89 -2.18
CA CYS A 76 -25.30 24.92 -1.23
C CYS A 76 -26.53 25.44 -0.49
N GLN A 77 -26.55 26.73 -0.11
CA GLN A 77 -27.78 27.34 0.47
C GLN A 77 -28.96 27.25 -0.50
N LEU A 78 -28.73 27.47 -1.78
CA LEU A 78 -29.77 27.41 -2.82
C LEU A 78 -30.25 25.97 -3.08
N TYR A 79 -29.34 25.00 -3.04
CA TYR A 79 -29.71 23.57 -3.11
C TYR A 79 -30.52 23.16 -1.87
N GLU A 80 -30.16 23.64 -0.67
CA GLU A 80 -31.00 23.43 0.54
C GLU A 80 -32.35 24.08 0.45
N GLN A 81 -32.45 25.26 -0.17
CA GLN A 81 -33.73 25.91 -0.44
C GLN A 81 -34.60 25.06 -1.39
N ALA A 82 -33.98 24.43 -2.41
CA ALA A 82 -34.70 23.51 -3.29
C ALA A 82 -35.25 22.30 -2.52
N ILE A 83 -34.42 21.71 -1.62
CA ILE A 83 -34.86 20.61 -0.74
C ILE A 83 -35.98 21.05 0.21
N TYR A 84 -35.92 22.28 0.68
CA TYR A 84 -36.99 22.83 1.53
C TYR A 84 -38.34 22.99 0.77
N PHE A 85 -38.31 23.38 -0.52
CA PHE A 85 -39.51 23.48 -1.35
C PHE A 85 -40.04 22.08 -1.75
N ASP A 86 -39.16 21.14 -2.03
CA ASP A 86 -39.53 19.73 -2.29
C ASP A 86 -38.45 18.79 -1.74
N SER A 87 -38.76 18.14 -0.63
CA SER A 87 -37.89 17.20 0.03
C SER A 87 -37.60 15.93 -0.80
N ASN A 88 -38.31 15.68 -1.88
CA ASN A 88 -38.10 14.56 -2.80
C ASN A 88 -37.34 14.98 -4.07
N TYR A 89 -36.95 16.24 -4.20
CA TYR A 89 -36.23 16.73 -5.38
C TYR A 89 -34.78 16.25 -5.42
N LYS A 90 -34.57 15.09 -6.00
CA LYS A 90 -33.29 14.34 -5.97
C LYS A 90 -32.08 15.15 -6.47
N ASP A 91 -32.28 15.95 -7.53
CA ASP A 91 -31.21 16.74 -8.17
C ASP A 91 -30.56 17.72 -7.18
N ALA A 92 -31.34 18.32 -6.27
CA ALA A 92 -30.82 19.24 -5.27
C ALA A 92 -29.82 18.56 -4.30
N TYR A 93 -30.10 17.33 -3.88
CA TYR A 93 -29.16 16.55 -3.03
C TYR A 93 -27.88 16.19 -3.77
N LEU A 94 -27.98 15.75 -5.03
CA LEU A 94 -26.83 15.40 -5.86
C LEU A 94 -25.95 16.62 -6.10
N LYS A 95 -26.54 17.75 -6.49
CA LYS A 95 -25.83 19.02 -6.71
C LYS A 95 -25.16 19.55 -5.44
N TYR A 96 -25.84 19.47 -4.30
CA TYR A 96 -25.25 19.81 -3.00
C TYR A 96 -23.99 18.96 -2.71
N ALA A 97 -24.11 17.65 -2.90
CA ALA A 97 -23.01 16.74 -2.66
C ALA A 97 -21.83 16.99 -3.60
N GLN A 98 -22.09 17.21 -4.89
CA GLN A 98 -21.07 17.58 -5.87
C GLN A 98 -20.34 18.87 -5.49
N ALA A 99 -21.07 19.88 -5.03
CA ALA A 99 -20.50 21.16 -4.61
C ALA A 99 -19.59 21.02 -3.37
N TYR A 100 -19.99 20.19 -2.40
CA TYR A 100 -19.23 19.98 -1.16
C TYR A 100 -18.26 18.80 -1.20
N LYS A 101 -18.18 18.03 -2.26
CA LYS A 101 -17.33 16.85 -2.41
C LYS A 101 -15.89 17.08 -1.91
N SER A 102 -15.28 18.21 -2.28
CA SER A 102 -13.91 18.55 -1.90
C SER A 102 -13.84 19.45 -0.65
N ALA A 103 -14.78 20.37 -0.49
CA ALA A 103 -14.72 21.37 0.59
C ALA A 103 -15.21 20.81 1.95
N SER A 104 -16.23 19.96 1.92
CA SER A 104 -16.82 19.34 3.12
C SER A 104 -17.39 17.95 2.81
N PRO A 105 -16.51 16.92 2.62
CA PRO A 105 -16.94 15.56 2.26
C PRO A 105 -17.97 14.97 3.25
N SER A 106 -17.90 15.34 4.52
CA SER A 106 -18.84 14.84 5.53
C SER A 106 -20.27 15.33 5.28
N GLN A 107 -20.44 16.60 4.89
CA GLN A 107 -21.75 17.17 4.55
C GLN A 107 -22.28 16.57 3.24
N ALA A 108 -21.40 16.36 2.26
CA ALA A 108 -21.77 15.68 1.02
C ALA A 108 -22.31 14.26 1.30
N ILE A 109 -21.60 13.47 2.12
CA ILE A 109 -22.04 12.13 2.52
C ILE A 109 -23.39 12.18 3.28
N GLU A 110 -23.57 13.14 4.18
CA GLU A 110 -24.81 13.29 4.93
C GLU A 110 -26.00 13.57 4.00
N LYS A 111 -25.85 14.51 3.06
CA LYS A 111 -26.91 14.82 2.08
C LYS A 111 -27.24 13.64 1.18
N LEU A 112 -26.23 12.90 0.70
CA LEU A 112 -26.45 11.70 -0.10
C LEU A 112 -27.14 10.58 0.70
N ASN A 113 -26.84 10.43 1.98
CA ASN A 113 -27.53 9.48 2.84
C ASN A 113 -28.99 9.91 3.09
N GLN A 114 -29.27 11.21 3.20
CA GLN A 114 -30.65 11.71 3.25
C GLN A 114 -31.40 11.36 1.96
N LEU A 115 -30.75 11.54 0.79
CA LEU A 115 -31.32 11.12 -0.48
C LEU A 115 -31.59 9.62 -0.53
N LYS A 116 -30.65 8.79 -0.07
CA LYS A 116 -30.83 7.33 -0.02
C LYS A 116 -31.93 6.90 0.94
N ALA A 117 -32.24 7.67 1.99
CA ALA A 117 -33.35 7.40 2.89
C ALA A 117 -34.73 7.60 2.22
N ILE A 118 -34.86 8.57 1.31
CA ILE A 118 -36.12 8.85 0.56
C ILE A 118 -36.16 8.10 -0.78
N ALA A 119 -35.02 7.78 -1.38
CA ALA A 119 -34.90 7.09 -2.66
C ALA A 119 -33.80 6.01 -2.57
N PRO A 120 -34.07 4.85 -1.93
CA PRO A 120 -33.08 3.79 -1.70
C PRO A 120 -32.45 3.27 -2.99
N ASP A 121 -33.15 3.27 -4.11
CA ASP A 121 -32.72 2.74 -5.41
C ASP A 121 -32.05 3.81 -6.30
N CYS A 122 -31.75 5.00 -5.76
CA CYS A 122 -31.09 6.06 -6.52
C CYS A 122 -29.60 5.69 -6.73
N LEU A 123 -29.27 5.19 -7.93
CA LEU A 123 -27.92 4.76 -8.30
C LEU A 123 -26.97 5.96 -8.47
N GLU A 124 -27.48 7.12 -8.88
CA GLU A 124 -26.70 8.36 -8.96
C GLU A 124 -26.20 8.79 -7.59
N ALA A 125 -26.99 8.57 -6.52
CA ALA A 125 -26.55 8.82 -5.16
C ALA A 125 -25.47 7.83 -4.71
N ASP A 126 -25.56 6.56 -5.08
CA ASP A 126 -24.51 5.57 -4.83
C ASP A 126 -23.23 5.96 -5.57
N LYS A 127 -23.32 6.42 -6.82
CA LYS A 127 -22.18 6.89 -7.60
C LYS A 127 -21.46 8.06 -6.91
N GLU A 128 -22.18 9.10 -6.53
CA GLU A 128 -21.59 10.24 -5.82
C GLU A 128 -21.03 9.84 -4.44
N LEU A 129 -21.68 8.94 -3.70
CA LEU A 129 -21.15 8.40 -2.45
C LEU A 129 -19.84 7.65 -2.67
N ALA A 130 -19.75 6.79 -3.69
CA ALA A 130 -18.54 6.06 -4.01
C ALA A 130 -17.39 7.01 -4.34
N GLU A 131 -17.64 8.05 -5.13
CA GLU A 131 -16.69 9.09 -5.46
C GLU A 131 -16.17 9.83 -4.22
N VAL A 132 -17.06 10.24 -3.30
CA VAL A 132 -16.65 10.91 -2.06
C VAL A 132 -15.87 9.99 -1.15
N TYR A 133 -16.25 8.71 -1.01
CA TYR A 133 -15.51 7.74 -0.23
C TYR A 133 -14.12 7.48 -0.83
N TYR A 134 -14.02 7.36 -2.15
CA TYR A 134 -12.74 7.18 -2.86
C TYR A 134 -11.83 8.40 -2.64
N ALA A 135 -12.33 9.62 -2.87
CA ALA A 135 -11.58 10.86 -2.69
C ALA A 135 -11.11 11.12 -1.24
N THR A 136 -11.77 10.49 -0.26
CA THR A 136 -11.42 10.59 1.16
C THR A 136 -10.66 9.36 1.69
N ASN A 137 -10.10 8.54 0.80
CA ASN A 137 -9.34 7.32 1.11
C ASN A 137 -10.11 6.28 1.96
N ARG A 138 -11.45 6.31 1.90
CA ARG A 138 -12.32 5.33 2.55
C ARG A 138 -12.59 4.16 1.58
N PHE A 139 -11.50 3.51 1.15
CA PHE A 139 -11.51 2.58 0.02
C PHE A 139 -12.46 1.39 0.19
N GLY A 140 -12.57 0.81 1.39
CA GLY A 140 -13.54 -0.25 1.67
C GLY A 140 -14.99 0.21 1.43
N LYS A 141 -15.37 1.41 1.95
CA LYS A 141 -16.71 1.96 1.70
C LYS A 141 -16.93 2.34 0.24
N ALA A 142 -15.89 2.85 -0.43
CA ALA A 142 -15.94 3.13 -1.86
C ALA A 142 -16.24 1.85 -2.64
N ALA A 143 -15.49 0.77 -2.40
CA ALA A 143 -15.66 -0.51 -3.06
C ALA A 143 -17.07 -1.10 -2.83
N ASP A 144 -17.55 -1.13 -1.57
CA ASP A 144 -18.90 -1.59 -1.24
C ASP A 144 -19.99 -0.77 -1.95
N THR A 145 -19.73 0.50 -2.19
CA THR A 145 -20.69 1.39 -2.85
C THR A 145 -20.62 1.25 -4.37
N TYR A 146 -19.42 1.19 -4.97
CA TYR A 146 -19.25 0.89 -6.40
C TYR A 146 -19.92 -0.43 -6.79
N ALA A 147 -19.79 -1.47 -5.96
CA ALA A 147 -20.40 -2.77 -6.21
C ALA A 147 -21.93 -2.73 -6.45
N LYS A 148 -22.63 -1.70 -5.95
CA LYS A 148 -24.09 -1.58 -6.11
C LYS A 148 -24.51 -1.19 -7.52
N PHE A 149 -23.66 -0.48 -8.27
CA PHE A 149 -24.06 0.08 -9.55
C PHE A 149 -23.10 -0.26 -10.71
N ILE A 150 -21.96 -0.90 -10.44
CA ILE A 150 -20.91 -1.09 -11.44
C ILE A 150 -21.35 -1.93 -12.65
N ASP A 151 -22.35 -2.77 -12.50
CA ASP A 151 -22.93 -3.60 -13.56
C ASP A 151 -24.19 -2.98 -14.19
N THR A 152 -24.48 -1.72 -13.90
CA THR A 152 -25.64 -0.98 -14.41
C THR A 152 -25.21 0.03 -15.50
N PRO A 153 -26.16 0.54 -16.32
CA PRO A 153 -25.87 1.57 -17.33
C PRO A 153 -25.37 2.92 -16.77
N VAL A 154 -25.51 3.15 -15.47
CA VAL A 154 -25.00 4.38 -14.80
C VAL A 154 -23.49 4.38 -14.70
N ALA A 155 -22.86 3.19 -14.68
CA ALA A 155 -21.42 3.03 -14.53
C ALA A 155 -20.67 3.41 -15.81
N THR A 156 -19.64 4.22 -15.65
CA THR A 156 -18.67 4.58 -16.68
C THR A 156 -17.43 3.70 -16.61
N GLU A 157 -16.55 3.80 -17.60
CA GLU A 157 -15.24 3.13 -17.56
C GLU A 157 -14.37 3.65 -16.40
N ASP A 158 -14.45 4.95 -16.09
CA ASP A 158 -13.76 5.57 -14.96
C ASP A 158 -14.26 5.00 -13.61
N ASP A 159 -15.57 4.74 -13.47
CA ASP A 159 -16.11 4.08 -12.28
C ASP A 159 -15.57 2.65 -12.12
N ILE A 160 -15.44 1.89 -13.22
CA ILE A 160 -14.84 0.54 -13.21
C ILE A 160 -13.39 0.62 -12.76
N LEU A 161 -12.64 1.59 -13.26
CA LEU A 161 -11.24 1.80 -12.91
C LEU A 161 -11.09 2.17 -11.44
N LYS A 162 -11.86 3.15 -10.96
CA LYS A 162 -11.85 3.57 -9.55
C LYS A 162 -12.30 2.45 -8.62
N TYR A 163 -13.26 1.64 -9.02
CA TYR A 163 -13.67 0.46 -8.26
C TYR A 163 -12.52 -0.54 -8.12
N ALA A 164 -11.84 -0.85 -9.23
CA ALA A 164 -10.69 -1.74 -9.20
C ALA A 164 -9.57 -1.20 -8.30
N PHE A 165 -9.26 0.10 -8.38
CA PHE A 165 -8.30 0.73 -7.49
C PHE A 165 -8.76 0.75 -6.03
N ALA A 166 -10.04 1.02 -5.75
CA ALA A 166 -10.57 0.99 -4.39
C ALA A 166 -10.41 -0.40 -3.75
N LEU A 167 -10.68 -1.46 -4.51
CA LEU A 167 -10.46 -2.85 -4.08
C LEU A 167 -8.98 -3.13 -3.82
N PHE A 168 -8.10 -2.70 -4.73
CA PHE A 168 -6.65 -2.84 -4.57
C PHE A 168 -6.15 -2.16 -3.29
N LEU A 169 -6.52 -0.88 -3.10
CA LEU A 169 -6.12 -0.09 -1.93
C LEU A 169 -6.76 -0.58 -0.62
N ASN A 170 -7.86 -1.34 -0.72
CA ASN A 170 -8.47 -2.06 0.41
C ASN A 170 -7.88 -3.47 0.62
N HIS A 171 -6.83 -3.83 -0.12
CA HIS A 171 -6.19 -5.17 -0.11
C HIS A 171 -7.10 -6.33 -0.55
N ASP A 172 -8.15 -6.06 -1.30
CA ASP A 172 -9.05 -7.07 -1.87
C ASP A 172 -8.59 -7.45 -3.29
N PHE A 173 -7.35 -7.96 -3.37
CA PHE A 173 -6.60 -8.15 -4.61
C PHE A 173 -7.30 -9.06 -5.62
N GLU A 174 -7.98 -10.12 -5.15
CA GLU A 174 -8.72 -11.04 -6.03
C GLU A 174 -9.85 -10.34 -6.77
N LYS A 175 -10.65 -9.55 -6.06
CA LYS A 175 -11.76 -8.81 -6.68
C LYS A 175 -11.24 -7.68 -7.57
N SER A 176 -10.18 -6.97 -7.11
CA SER A 176 -9.52 -5.95 -7.92
C SER A 176 -9.04 -6.54 -9.25
N LEU A 177 -8.38 -7.70 -9.21
CA LEU A 177 -7.91 -8.42 -10.41
C LEU A 177 -9.07 -8.75 -11.35
N ALA A 178 -10.17 -9.31 -10.84
CA ALA A 178 -11.33 -9.66 -11.63
C ALA A 178 -11.96 -8.43 -12.34
N VAL A 179 -12.07 -7.31 -11.61
CA VAL A 179 -12.60 -6.04 -12.15
C VAL A 179 -11.65 -5.46 -13.21
N ALA A 180 -10.34 -5.47 -12.96
CA ALA A 180 -9.34 -4.98 -13.92
C ALA A 180 -9.35 -5.82 -15.21
N GLN A 181 -9.43 -7.15 -15.10
CA GLN A 181 -9.54 -8.05 -16.25
C GLN A 181 -10.82 -7.80 -17.06
N LYS A 182 -11.96 -7.51 -16.40
CA LYS A 182 -13.21 -7.12 -17.07
C LYS A 182 -13.02 -5.79 -17.84
N GLY A 183 -12.28 -4.84 -17.28
CA GLY A 183 -11.92 -3.61 -17.99
C GLY A 183 -11.08 -3.88 -19.25
N LEU A 184 -10.10 -4.80 -19.17
CA LEU A 184 -9.25 -5.18 -20.31
C LEU A 184 -10.01 -5.93 -21.43
N GLN A 185 -11.15 -6.54 -21.14
CA GLN A 185 -12.01 -7.11 -22.19
C GLN A 185 -12.54 -6.05 -23.16
N LYS A 186 -12.69 -4.80 -22.70
CA LYS A 186 -13.13 -3.67 -23.52
C LYS A 186 -11.95 -3.02 -24.24
N ASN A 187 -10.82 -2.87 -23.58
CA ASN A 187 -9.59 -2.31 -24.14
C ASN A 187 -8.37 -3.00 -23.55
N ALA A 188 -7.85 -4.01 -24.26
CA ALA A 188 -6.71 -4.83 -23.84
C ALA A 188 -5.41 -4.02 -23.64
N ARG A 189 -5.31 -2.80 -24.22
CA ARG A 189 -4.13 -1.94 -24.14
C ARG A 189 -4.26 -0.82 -23.09
N HIS A 190 -5.33 -0.84 -22.29
CA HIS A 190 -5.57 0.19 -21.27
C HIS A 190 -4.52 0.11 -20.15
N ALA A 191 -3.64 1.12 -20.09
CA ALA A 191 -2.48 1.13 -19.19
C ALA A 191 -2.84 0.93 -17.70
N ALA A 192 -3.86 1.64 -17.19
CA ALA A 192 -4.21 1.57 -15.78
C ALA A 192 -4.79 0.19 -15.37
N PHE A 193 -5.53 -0.49 -16.24
CA PHE A 193 -5.98 -1.85 -15.98
C PHE A 193 -4.84 -2.87 -16.05
N ASN A 194 -3.92 -2.76 -17.05
CA ASN A 194 -2.74 -3.61 -17.12
C ASN A 194 -1.84 -3.45 -15.88
N ARG A 195 -1.63 -2.19 -15.42
CA ARG A 195 -0.96 -1.88 -14.15
C ARG A 195 -1.57 -2.64 -12.97
N LEU A 196 -2.90 -2.56 -12.80
CA LEU A 196 -3.59 -3.24 -11.71
C LEU A 196 -3.50 -4.76 -11.80
N VAL A 197 -3.56 -5.33 -13.01
CA VAL A 197 -3.37 -6.78 -13.21
C VAL A 197 -1.97 -7.19 -12.77
N MET A 198 -0.93 -6.42 -13.11
CA MET A 198 0.43 -6.67 -12.64
C MET A 198 0.51 -6.60 -11.12
N TYR A 199 0.06 -5.50 -10.50
CA TYR A 199 0.13 -5.29 -9.05
C TYR A 199 -0.60 -6.39 -8.28
N ASN A 200 -1.85 -6.68 -8.65
CA ASN A 200 -2.64 -7.70 -7.98
C ASN A 200 -1.99 -9.09 -8.06
N ASN A 201 -1.43 -9.47 -9.23
CA ASN A 201 -0.76 -10.76 -9.37
C ASN A 201 0.53 -10.83 -8.55
N VAL A 202 1.28 -9.73 -8.39
CA VAL A 202 2.45 -9.68 -7.51
C VAL A 202 2.03 -9.89 -6.05
N ASP A 203 1.01 -9.15 -5.56
CA ASP A 203 0.53 -9.27 -4.19
C ASP A 203 -0.09 -10.66 -3.90
N LEU A 204 -0.73 -11.27 -4.90
CA LEU A 204 -1.25 -12.64 -4.85
C LEU A 204 -0.16 -13.71 -5.03
N LYS A 205 1.09 -13.32 -5.27
CA LYS A 205 2.25 -14.21 -5.55
C LYS A 205 2.06 -15.12 -6.76
N ARG A 206 1.29 -14.67 -7.74
CA ARG A 206 1.07 -15.32 -9.03
C ARG A 206 2.09 -14.79 -10.03
N TYR A 207 3.34 -15.17 -9.85
CA TYR A 207 4.47 -14.53 -10.52
C TYR A 207 4.51 -14.76 -12.03
N ASP A 208 4.06 -15.91 -12.52
CA ASP A 208 4.00 -16.21 -13.96
C ASP A 208 2.94 -15.33 -14.66
N GLU A 209 1.81 -15.09 -14.01
CA GLU A 209 0.76 -14.19 -14.49
C GLU A 209 1.17 -12.74 -14.34
N ALA A 210 1.88 -12.40 -13.27
CA ALA A 210 2.42 -11.07 -13.05
C ALA A 210 3.46 -10.70 -14.13
N GLU A 211 4.32 -11.62 -14.55
CA GLU A 211 5.31 -11.38 -15.59
C GLU A 211 4.64 -11.06 -16.95
N LYS A 212 3.60 -11.82 -17.32
CA LYS A 212 2.80 -11.53 -18.52
C LYS A 212 2.11 -10.17 -18.43
N ALA A 213 1.59 -9.83 -17.25
CA ALA A 213 0.94 -8.57 -17.04
C ALA A 213 1.94 -7.38 -17.03
N ALA A 214 3.16 -7.58 -16.51
CA ALA A 214 4.24 -6.61 -16.61
C ALA A 214 4.62 -6.34 -18.07
N ASP A 215 4.78 -7.39 -18.89
CA ASP A 215 5.05 -7.25 -20.32
C ASP A 215 3.93 -6.48 -21.03
N ALA A 216 2.68 -6.81 -20.76
CA ALA A 216 1.53 -6.08 -21.31
C ALA A 216 1.50 -4.62 -20.87
N PHE A 217 1.87 -4.33 -19.62
CA PHE A 217 1.90 -2.96 -19.09
C PHE A 217 3.04 -2.14 -19.67
N PHE A 218 4.27 -2.64 -19.60
CA PHE A 218 5.45 -1.86 -20.00
C PHE A 218 5.67 -1.81 -21.51
N ASN A 219 5.29 -2.85 -22.26
CA ASN A 219 5.64 -2.96 -23.68
C ASN A 219 4.44 -2.84 -24.63
N ALA A 220 3.21 -3.05 -24.15
CA ALA A 220 2.03 -3.12 -25.02
C ALA A 220 0.91 -2.12 -24.65
N SER A 221 0.97 -1.41 -23.54
CA SER A 221 -0.07 -0.46 -23.13
C SER A 221 0.02 0.87 -23.88
N ASP A 222 -1.13 1.48 -24.13
CA ASP A 222 -1.23 2.77 -24.78
C ASP A 222 -1.05 3.91 -23.75
N ASN A 223 -0.23 4.90 -24.10
CA ASN A 223 -0.01 6.13 -23.32
C ASN A 223 0.32 5.87 -21.84
N ALA A 224 1.09 4.82 -21.55
CA ALA A 224 1.50 4.52 -20.20
C ALA A 224 2.48 5.58 -19.66
N ASP A 225 2.12 6.16 -18.53
CA ASP A 225 3.04 7.00 -17.73
C ASP A 225 3.48 6.16 -16.53
N TYR A 226 4.81 6.00 -16.38
CA TYR A 226 5.38 5.11 -15.38
C TYR A 226 5.75 5.90 -14.12
N SER A 227 5.19 5.46 -13.00
CA SER A 227 5.44 5.99 -11.66
C SER A 227 6.56 5.21 -10.94
N CYS A 228 7.04 5.75 -9.84
CA CYS A 228 7.93 5.05 -8.91
C CYS A 228 7.37 3.68 -8.48
N LEU A 229 6.06 3.63 -8.20
CA LEU A 229 5.39 2.41 -7.75
C LEU A 229 5.38 1.32 -8.84
N ASP A 230 5.28 1.68 -10.13
CA ASP A 230 5.32 0.72 -11.23
C ASP A 230 6.66 -0.02 -11.28
N TYR A 231 7.76 0.74 -11.21
CA TYR A 231 9.11 0.17 -11.19
C TYR A 231 9.37 -0.64 -9.92
N ARG A 232 8.86 -0.19 -8.77
CA ARG A 232 8.96 -0.94 -7.51
C ARG A 232 8.25 -2.29 -7.60
N TYR A 233 7.02 -2.35 -8.10
CA TYR A 233 6.29 -3.61 -8.31
C TYR A 233 6.99 -4.53 -9.31
N HIS A 234 7.52 -3.96 -10.40
CA HIS A 234 8.28 -4.74 -11.37
C HIS A 234 9.58 -5.28 -10.77
N GLY A 235 10.31 -4.47 -10.00
CA GLY A 235 11.49 -4.92 -9.25
C GLY A 235 11.18 -6.04 -8.26
N ALA A 236 10.07 -5.92 -7.51
CA ALA A 236 9.62 -6.96 -6.58
C ALA A 236 9.27 -8.28 -7.29
N LEU A 237 8.60 -8.20 -8.44
CA LEU A 237 8.33 -9.35 -9.31
C LEU A 237 9.62 -10.02 -9.76
N LEU A 238 10.55 -9.25 -10.31
CA LEU A 238 11.83 -9.76 -10.82
C LEU A 238 12.68 -10.39 -9.71
N SER A 239 12.67 -9.81 -8.51
CA SER A 239 13.30 -10.39 -7.32
C SER A 239 12.69 -11.73 -6.94
N ALA A 240 11.36 -11.85 -6.94
CA ALA A 240 10.65 -13.10 -6.68
C ALA A 240 10.96 -14.18 -7.73
N LEU A 241 11.16 -13.77 -9.00
CA LEU A 241 11.60 -14.65 -10.10
C LEU A 241 13.12 -14.92 -10.08
N LYS A 242 13.85 -14.47 -9.06
CA LYS A 242 15.32 -14.58 -8.90
C LYS A 242 16.13 -13.88 -10.00
N LYS A 243 15.54 -12.91 -10.69
CA LYS A 243 16.19 -12.06 -11.69
C LYS A 243 16.76 -10.81 -11.01
N TYR A 244 17.68 -11.01 -10.06
CA TYR A 244 18.11 -9.98 -9.10
C TYR A 244 18.75 -8.76 -9.76
N ASP A 245 19.58 -8.93 -10.81
CA ASP A 245 20.20 -7.80 -11.50
C ASP A 245 19.15 -6.88 -12.15
N GLN A 246 18.13 -7.48 -12.77
CA GLN A 246 17.03 -6.73 -13.36
C GLN A 246 16.17 -6.06 -12.27
N ALA A 247 15.95 -6.74 -11.14
CA ALA A 247 15.23 -6.16 -10.01
C ALA A 247 15.93 -4.90 -9.48
N ILE A 248 17.25 -4.94 -9.31
CA ILE A 248 18.06 -3.82 -8.86
C ILE A 248 17.97 -2.64 -9.86
N GLU A 249 17.99 -2.92 -11.16
CA GLU A 249 17.82 -1.90 -12.20
C GLU A 249 16.44 -1.22 -12.09
N GLU A 250 15.37 -2.00 -11.92
CA GLU A 250 14.02 -1.46 -11.79
C GLU A 250 13.83 -0.64 -10.50
N TYR A 251 14.39 -1.09 -9.37
CA TYR A 251 14.42 -0.29 -8.14
C TYR A 251 15.23 1.00 -8.32
N GLY A 252 16.30 0.97 -9.11
CA GLY A 252 17.07 2.16 -9.50
C GLY A 252 16.19 3.16 -10.26
N LYS A 253 15.42 2.70 -11.26
CA LYS A 253 14.46 3.54 -12.01
C LYS A 253 13.36 4.09 -11.09
N ALA A 254 12.92 3.31 -10.09
CA ALA A 254 11.98 3.79 -9.09
C ALA A 254 12.54 4.96 -8.28
N LEU A 255 13.81 4.88 -7.84
CA LEU A 255 14.51 5.97 -7.14
C LEU A 255 14.70 7.20 -8.01
N GLU A 256 14.97 7.04 -9.32
CA GLU A 256 15.04 8.17 -10.26
C GLU A 256 13.70 8.92 -10.39
N LYS A 257 12.58 8.21 -10.23
CA LYS A 257 11.23 8.83 -10.22
C LYS A 257 10.90 9.52 -8.89
N ASP A 258 11.36 8.97 -7.78
CA ASP A 258 11.12 9.54 -6.44
C ASP A 258 12.24 9.13 -5.47
N GLU A 259 13.23 10.00 -5.32
CA GLU A 259 14.38 9.81 -4.43
C GLU A 259 13.99 9.76 -2.94
N SER A 260 12.79 10.24 -2.58
CA SER A 260 12.30 10.23 -1.20
C SER A 260 11.89 8.84 -0.71
N GLN A 261 11.78 7.86 -1.60
CA GLN A 261 11.39 6.47 -1.30
C GLN A 261 12.59 5.69 -0.72
N VAL A 262 13.02 6.07 0.48
CA VAL A 262 14.21 5.51 1.12
C VAL A 262 14.15 3.99 1.32
N ASP A 263 12.96 3.42 1.45
CA ASP A 263 12.75 1.97 1.58
C ASP A 263 13.26 1.18 0.35
N LEU A 264 13.34 1.81 -0.82
CA LEU A 264 13.89 1.15 -2.02
C LEU A 264 15.36 0.76 -1.84
N TRP A 265 16.13 1.51 -1.06
CA TRP A 265 17.51 1.12 -0.74
C TRP A 265 17.59 -0.18 0.05
N ARG A 266 16.59 -0.46 0.90
CA ARG A 266 16.48 -1.75 1.59
C ARG A 266 16.11 -2.86 0.60
N GLU A 267 15.17 -2.63 -0.31
CA GLU A 267 14.79 -3.62 -1.33
C GLU A 267 15.96 -3.95 -2.28
N ILE A 268 16.79 -2.94 -2.62
CA ILE A 268 18.03 -3.13 -3.37
C ILE A 268 19.04 -3.96 -2.55
N ALA A 269 19.18 -3.67 -1.26
CA ALA A 269 20.08 -4.43 -0.39
C ALA A 269 19.64 -5.90 -0.26
N ASP A 270 18.34 -6.15 -0.10
CA ASP A 270 17.75 -7.48 -0.05
C ASP A 270 18.02 -8.26 -1.36
N ALA A 271 17.89 -7.60 -2.51
CA ALA A 271 18.19 -8.22 -3.81
C ALA A 271 19.68 -8.57 -3.96
N TYR A 272 20.59 -7.70 -3.50
CA TYR A 272 22.04 -8.02 -3.45
C TYR A 272 22.35 -9.13 -2.45
N GLU A 273 21.70 -9.18 -1.26
CA GLU A 273 21.86 -10.28 -0.29
C GLU A 273 21.44 -11.61 -0.93
N LEU A 274 20.31 -11.66 -1.63
CA LEU A 274 19.81 -12.86 -2.32
C LEU A 274 20.74 -13.32 -3.46
N LYS A 275 21.50 -12.40 -4.03
CA LYS A 275 22.54 -12.67 -5.01
C LYS A 275 23.88 -13.10 -4.37
N ASN A 276 24.01 -13.04 -3.04
CA ASN A 276 25.23 -13.20 -2.26
C ASN A 276 26.29 -12.09 -2.50
N ASP A 277 25.89 -10.95 -3.04
CA ASP A 277 26.77 -9.77 -3.18
C ASP A 277 26.66 -8.90 -1.92
N TYR A 278 27.26 -9.39 -0.85
CA TYR A 278 27.16 -8.75 0.47
C TYR A 278 27.78 -7.35 0.50
N THR A 279 28.85 -7.12 -0.28
CA THR A 279 29.50 -5.79 -0.35
C THR A 279 28.51 -4.73 -0.85
N GLN A 280 27.79 -5.01 -1.94
CA GLN A 280 26.78 -4.10 -2.47
C GLN A 280 25.53 -4.04 -1.56
N ALA A 281 25.15 -5.18 -0.96
CA ALA A 281 24.05 -5.23 0.00
C ALA A 281 24.31 -4.31 1.20
N ILE A 282 25.52 -4.35 1.78
CA ILE A 282 25.93 -3.47 2.88
C ILE A 282 25.90 -2.00 2.44
N ALA A 283 26.45 -1.71 1.25
CA ALA A 283 26.46 -0.33 0.74
C ALA A 283 25.05 0.25 0.56
N ALA A 284 24.13 -0.54 -0.01
CA ALA A 284 22.74 -0.15 -0.20
C ALA A 284 21.99 -0.03 1.15
N TYR A 285 22.18 -1.01 2.05
CA TYR A 285 21.53 -0.98 3.36
C TYR A 285 22.01 0.19 4.23
N LYS A 286 23.27 0.58 4.14
CA LYS A 286 23.79 1.78 4.83
C LYS A 286 23.10 3.04 4.32
N LYS A 287 22.88 3.18 3.01
CA LYS A 287 22.11 4.32 2.46
C LYS A 287 20.68 4.36 3.04
N TYR A 288 20.03 3.20 3.13
CA TYR A 288 18.72 3.10 3.80
C TYR A 288 18.82 3.54 5.26
N TYR A 289 19.73 2.95 6.04
CA TYR A 289 19.86 3.21 7.47
C TYR A 289 20.22 4.68 7.76
N ASP A 290 21.13 5.27 6.98
CA ASP A 290 21.55 6.66 7.14
C ASP A 290 20.42 7.66 6.81
N SER A 291 19.55 7.30 5.87
CA SER A 291 18.36 8.09 5.49
C SER A 291 17.22 8.05 6.51
N LEU A 292 17.24 7.11 7.45
CA LEU A 292 16.20 7.01 8.49
C LEU A 292 16.30 8.17 9.50
N ALA A 293 15.15 8.68 9.91
CA ALA A 293 15.05 9.56 11.05
C ALA A 293 15.54 8.87 12.34
N GLN A 294 16.06 9.60 13.29
CA GLN A 294 16.71 9.03 14.48
C GLN A 294 15.81 8.12 15.31
N ASP A 295 14.52 8.45 15.41
CA ASP A 295 13.49 7.66 16.09
C ASP A 295 13.14 6.32 15.38
N LYS A 296 13.50 6.21 14.10
CA LYS A 296 13.33 5.01 13.28
C LYS A 296 14.57 4.13 13.20
N LYS A 297 15.71 4.57 13.77
CA LYS A 297 16.95 3.78 13.83
C LYS A 297 16.88 2.78 14.99
N THR A 298 16.21 1.66 14.76
CA THR A 298 15.96 0.64 15.78
C THR A 298 17.08 -0.41 15.85
N SER A 299 17.12 -1.16 16.95
CA SER A 299 17.99 -2.32 17.08
C SER A 299 17.76 -3.39 16.01
N GLU A 300 16.55 -3.47 15.44
CA GLU A 300 16.23 -4.38 14.34
C GLU A 300 16.92 -3.97 13.04
N ASN A 301 16.97 -2.66 12.73
CA ASN A 301 17.75 -2.16 11.58
C ASN A 301 19.25 -2.43 11.75
N LEU A 302 19.80 -2.22 12.95
CA LEU A 302 21.20 -2.57 13.23
C LEU A 302 21.43 -4.07 13.12
N PHE A 303 20.50 -4.87 13.61
CA PHE A 303 20.60 -6.33 13.53
C PHE A 303 20.69 -6.81 12.08
N GLN A 304 19.90 -6.25 11.18
CA GLN A 304 19.97 -6.58 9.76
C GLN A 304 21.33 -6.18 9.15
N LEU A 305 21.84 -5.00 9.48
CA LEU A 305 23.16 -4.56 9.03
C LEU A 305 24.27 -5.51 9.55
N GLY A 306 24.18 -5.90 10.82
CA GLY A 306 25.11 -6.88 11.40
C GLY A 306 25.08 -8.24 10.68
N ARG A 307 23.88 -8.69 10.28
CA ARG A 307 23.68 -9.92 9.50
C ARG A 307 24.36 -9.85 8.13
N LEU A 308 24.26 -8.71 7.45
CA LEU A 308 24.93 -8.51 6.16
C LEU A 308 26.45 -8.58 6.30
N TYR A 309 27.03 -7.91 7.29
CA TYR A 309 28.47 -8.01 7.56
C TYR A 309 28.90 -9.44 7.95
N TYR A 310 28.08 -10.15 8.74
CA TYR A 310 28.34 -11.55 9.07
C TYR A 310 28.27 -12.43 7.82
N GLY A 311 27.31 -12.20 6.93
CA GLY A 311 27.18 -12.87 5.65
C GLY A 311 28.42 -12.67 4.78
N GLU A 312 28.94 -11.43 4.67
CA GLU A 312 30.18 -11.11 3.95
C GLU A 312 31.37 -11.86 4.53
N GLY A 313 31.49 -11.91 5.86
CA GLY A 313 32.58 -12.59 6.54
C GLY A 313 32.53 -14.13 6.51
N THR A 314 31.36 -14.73 6.21
CA THR A 314 31.14 -16.19 6.28
C THR A 314 30.75 -16.81 4.93
N SER A 315 30.43 -16.04 3.90
CA SER A 315 30.04 -16.56 2.58
C SER A 315 31.16 -17.41 1.97
N SER A 316 30.78 -18.49 1.29
CA SER A 316 31.71 -19.39 0.60
C SER A 316 32.41 -18.71 -0.57
N ASP A 317 31.74 -17.75 -1.23
CA ASP A 317 32.33 -17.02 -2.35
C ASP A 317 33.40 -16.03 -1.89
N THR A 318 33.36 -15.62 -0.61
CA THR A 318 34.43 -14.85 0.03
C THR A 318 35.65 -15.69 0.47
N LEU A 319 35.63 -17.00 0.29
CA LEU A 319 36.84 -17.85 0.54
C LEU A 319 38.00 -17.53 -0.42
N SER A 320 37.73 -16.91 -1.56
CA SER A 320 38.72 -16.34 -2.48
C SER A 320 39.16 -14.93 -2.10
N VAL A 321 38.42 -14.23 -1.23
CA VAL A 321 38.78 -12.93 -0.68
C VAL A 321 39.81 -13.14 0.43
N GLN A 322 40.82 -12.30 0.45
CA GLN A 322 41.92 -12.40 1.41
C GLN A 322 41.38 -12.49 2.85
N SER A 323 42.01 -13.29 3.66
CA SER A 323 41.62 -13.51 5.08
C SER A 323 41.51 -12.21 5.89
N ALA A 324 42.10 -11.10 5.44
CA ALA A 324 42.03 -9.80 6.04
C ALA A 324 40.64 -9.13 5.88
N ASP A 325 40.08 -9.18 4.66
CA ASP A 325 38.75 -8.54 4.38
C ASP A 325 37.63 -9.31 5.07
N ARG A 326 37.74 -10.64 5.08
CA ARG A 326 36.82 -11.49 5.85
C ARG A 326 36.84 -11.15 7.34
N MET A 327 38.05 -10.98 7.90
CA MET A 327 38.21 -10.63 9.32
C MET A 327 37.65 -9.23 9.60
N ALA A 328 37.86 -8.27 8.69
CA ALA A 328 37.31 -6.92 8.81
C ALA A 328 35.79 -6.92 8.81
N ALA A 329 35.16 -7.71 7.93
CA ALA A 329 33.70 -7.87 7.88
C ALA A 329 33.14 -8.47 9.19
N LEU A 330 33.79 -9.53 9.72
CA LEU A 330 33.41 -10.11 11.01
C LEU A 330 33.59 -9.13 12.17
N GLN A 331 34.67 -8.34 12.19
CA GLN A 331 34.87 -7.29 13.21
C GLN A 331 33.77 -6.20 13.13
N ALA A 332 33.39 -5.80 11.93
CA ALA A 332 32.28 -4.88 11.72
C ALA A 332 30.95 -5.48 12.20
N ALA A 333 30.68 -6.76 11.91
CA ALA A 333 29.53 -7.47 12.42
C ALA A 333 29.46 -7.48 13.96
N ASP A 334 30.57 -7.82 14.64
CA ASP A 334 30.66 -7.80 16.11
C ASP A 334 30.34 -6.41 16.67
N SER A 335 30.94 -5.38 16.06
CA SER A 335 30.70 -3.98 16.48
C SER A 335 29.23 -3.58 16.37
N VAL A 336 28.58 -3.96 15.26
CA VAL A 336 27.14 -3.66 15.05
C VAL A 336 26.26 -4.47 16.00
N PHE A 337 26.57 -5.76 16.23
CA PHE A 337 25.81 -6.58 17.18
C PHE A 337 26.02 -6.13 18.63
N ALA A 338 27.17 -5.52 18.96
CA ALA A 338 27.38 -4.88 20.27
C ALA A 338 26.40 -3.71 20.46
N LEU A 339 26.18 -2.87 19.45
CA LEU A 339 25.17 -1.82 19.50
C LEU A 339 23.74 -2.39 19.62
N VAL A 340 23.45 -3.53 18.97
CA VAL A 340 22.15 -4.24 19.14
C VAL A 340 21.98 -4.66 20.60
N ALA A 341 23.01 -5.22 21.24
CA ALA A 341 22.96 -5.64 22.63
C ALA A 341 22.76 -4.44 23.59
N GLU A 342 23.40 -3.32 23.28
CA GLU A 342 23.26 -2.07 24.06
C GLU A 342 21.85 -1.46 23.93
N GLN A 343 21.30 -1.40 22.72
CA GLN A 343 19.97 -0.84 22.49
C GLN A 343 18.82 -1.74 22.97
N ALA A 344 19.04 -3.06 23.00
CA ALA A 344 18.04 -4.05 23.38
C ALA A 344 18.59 -5.02 24.46
N PRO A 345 18.89 -4.54 25.67
CA PRO A 345 19.55 -5.33 26.71
C PRO A 345 18.72 -6.52 27.20
N ASP A 346 17.41 -6.48 27.03
CA ASP A 346 16.51 -7.61 27.35
C ASP A 346 16.46 -8.67 26.25
N SER A 347 17.07 -8.43 25.09
CA SER A 347 17.14 -9.35 23.97
C SER A 347 18.48 -10.10 24.00
N TYR A 348 18.41 -11.41 23.81
CA TYR A 348 19.61 -12.25 23.69
C TYR A 348 20.29 -12.12 22.30
N LEU A 349 19.64 -11.53 21.32
CA LEU A 349 20.06 -11.57 19.91
C LEU A 349 21.42 -10.90 19.69
N GLY A 350 21.67 -9.73 20.31
CA GLY A 350 22.93 -9.03 20.16
C GLY A 350 24.11 -9.90 20.63
N ASP A 351 24.07 -10.39 21.85
CA ASP A 351 25.14 -11.22 22.44
C ASP A 351 25.31 -12.56 21.69
N MET A 352 24.21 -13.19 21.29
CA MET A 352 24.23 -14.45 20.56
C MET A 352 24.90 -14.30 19.19
N TRP A 353 24.60 -13.25 18.46
CA TRP A 353 25.21 -13.01 17.15
C TRP A 353 26.65 -12.52 17.27
N ARG A 354 27.01 -11.80 18.31
CA ARG A 354 28.41 -11.53 18.66
C ARG A 354 29.19 -12.82 18.86
N ALA A 355 28.61 -13.74 19.64
CA ALA A 355 29.22 -15.04 19.88
C ALA A 355 29.38 -15.87 18.60
N ARG A 356 28.40 -15.90 17.71
CA ARG A 356 28.50 -16.51 16.38
C ARG A 356 29.60 -15.87 15.55
N THR A 357 29.72 -14.56 15.58
CA THR A 357 30.73 -13.79 14.87
C THR A 357 32.12 -14.15 15.39
N HIS A 358 32.31 -14.22 16.70
CA HIS A 358 33.57 -14.64 17.34
C HIS A 358 33.92 -16.11 17.01
N SER A 359 32.90 -16.98 16.94
CA SER A 359 33.12 -18.37 16.49
C SER A 359 33.59 -18.45 15.04
N ALA A 360 33.05 -17.58 14.17
CA ALA A 360 33.49 -17.48 12.78
C ALA A 360 34.92 -16.91 12.63
N MET A 361 35.35 -16.03 13.53
CA MET A 361 36.72 -15.52 13.61
C MET A 361 37.71 -16.58 14.11
N ASP A 362 37.26 -17.54 14.90
CA ASP A 362 38.08 -18.62 15.50
C ASP A 362 37.46 -19.99 15.24
N PRO A 363 37.39 -20.46 13.98
CA PRO A 363 36.69 -21.70 13.61
C PRO A 363 37.19 -22.96 14.31
N ARG A 364 38.46 -22.95 14.77
CA ARG A 364 39.07 -24.05 15.50
C ARG A 364 38.85 -23.94 17.02
N ASN A 365 38.24 -22.87 17.47
CA ASN A 365 37.92 -22.57 18.88
C ASN A 365 39.16 -22.61 19.81
N TYR A 366 40.37 -22.35 19.28
CA TYR A 366 41.60 -22.37 20.08
C TYR A 366 41.71 -21.15 21.00
N ARG A 367 41.20 -20.00 20.57
CA ARG A 367 41.30 -18.75 21.33
C ARG A 367 40.18 -18.59 22.33
N GLY A 368 39.02 -19.24 22.09
CA GLY A 368 37.84 -19.17 22.94
C GLY A 368 37.22 -17.77 22.97
N ILE A 369 37.31 -17.01 21.88
CA ILE A 369 36.91 -15.60 21.81
C ILE A 369 35.38 -15.46 22.10
N GLY A 370 34.58 -16.47 21.74
CA GLY A 370 33.15 -16.49 21.97
C GLY A 370 32.70 -17.00 23.36
N GLU A 371 33.61 -17.56 24.16
CA GLU A 371 33.27 -18.28 25.41
C GLU A 371 32.51 -17.39 26.39
N THR A 372 33.02 -16.21 26.71
CA THR A 372 32.41 -15.31 27.69
C THR A 372 31.00 -14.85 27.23
N LEU A 373 30.86 -14.46 25.96
CA LEU A 373 29.58 -13.99 25.40
C LEU A 373 28.53 -15.10 25.37
N LEU A 374 28.95 -16.35 25.04
CA LEU A 374 28.02 -17.49 25.03
C LEU A 374 27.64 -17.91 26.42
N ARG A 375 28.52 -17.82 27.40
CA ARG A 375 28.21 -18.08 28.79
C ARG A 375 27.24 -17.06 29.38
N GLU A 376 27.47 -15.78 29.09
CA GLU A 376 26.58 -14.69 29.57
C GLU A 376 25.24 -14.68 28.80
N GLY A 377 25.25 -14.77 27.47
CA GLY A 377 24.06 -14.81 26.64
C GLY A 377 23.22 -16.05 26.88
N GLY A 378 23.84 -17.22 27.04
CA GLY A 378 23.18 -18.47 27.45
C GLY A 378 22.56 -18.36 28.85
N GLY A 379 23.25 -17.69 29.78
CA GLY A 379 22.72 -17.43 31.12
C GLY A 379 21.46 -16.54 31.10
N ARG A 380 21.48 -15.45 30.35
CA ARG A 380 20.30 -14.55 30.20
C ARG A 380 19.12 -15.27 29.54
N THR A 381 19.37 -16.05 28.49
CA THR A 381 18.35 -16.83 27.77
C THR A 381 17.76 -17.93 28.66
N ALA A 382 18.57 -18.62 29.43
CA ALA A 382 18.13 -19.65 30.36
C ALA A 382 17.21 -19.11 31.47
N CYS A 383 17.45 -17.88 31.96
CA CYS A 383 16.61 -17.23 32.95
C CYS A 383 15.17 -16.97 32.45
N GLN A 384 14.94 -16.86 31.15
CA GLN A 384 13.62 -16.59 30.59
C GLN A 384 12.72 -17.85 30.49
N LYS A 385 13.29 -19.07 30.63
CA LYS A 385 12.56 -20.38 30.64
C LYS A 385 11.48 -20.50 29.57
N ARG A 386 11.72 -19.99 28.34
CA ARG A 386 10.73 -19.98 27.25
C ARG A 386 11.16 -20.96 26.16
N PRO A 387 10.29 -21.93 25.76
CA PRO A 387 10.64 -22.94 24.74
C PRO A 387 11.15 -22.37 23.41
N ARG A 388 10.72 -21.16 23.05
CA ARG A 388 11.19 -20.48 21.82
C ARG A 388 12.69 -20.19 21.77
N TYR A 389 13.37 -20.25 22.93
CA TYR A 389 14.83 -20.02 23.03
C TYR A 389 15.66 -21.32 23.08
N ASN A 390 15.00 -22.47 23.05
CA ASN A 390 15.68 -23.76 23.20
C ASN A 390 16.77 -23.98 22.14
N SER A 391 16.54 -23.62 20.88
CA SER A 391 17.55 -23.78 19.83
C SER A 391 18.78 -22.89 20.05
N ALA A 392 18.58 -21.66 20.52
CA ALA A 392 19.67 -20.75 20.84
C ALA A 392 20.49 -21.25 22.04
N LEU A 393 19.83 -21.80 23.07
CA LEU A 393 20.48 -22.41 24.24
C LEU A 393 21.30 -23.64 23.84
N ILE A 394 20.75 -24.53 23.00
CA ILE A 394 21.43 -25.72 22.50
C ILE A 394 22.68 -25.28 21.72
N GLU A 395 22.63 -24.24 20.89
CA GLU A 395 23.77 -23.71 20.16
C GLU A 395 24.86 -23.18 21.11
N CYS A 396 24.47 -22.33 22.10
CA CYS A 396 25.41 -21.84 23.12
C CYS A 396 26.11 -22.98 23.89
N TYR A 397 25.31 -23.93 24.36
CA TYR A 397 25.84 -25.05 25.15
C TYR A 397 26.71 -26.01 24.30
N SER A 398 26.35 -26.20 23.01
CA SER A 398 27.18 -26.99 22.08
C SER A 398 28.55 -26.39 21.88
N TYR A 399 28.63 -25.07 21.66
CA TYR A 399 29.87 -24.36 21.53
C TYR A 399 30.71 -24.47 22.81
N LEU A 400 30.11 -24.18 23.97
CA LEU A 400 30.80 -24.26 25.26
C LEU A 400 31.26 -25.69 25.59
N GLY A 401 30.39 -26.67 25.35
CA GLY A 401 30.75 -28.08 25.49
C GLY A 401 31.95 -28.48 24.66
N TYR A 402 31.98 -28.08 23.40
CA TYR A 402 33.11 -28.33 22.51
C TYR A 402 34.36 -27.55 22.91
N TYR A 403 34.24 -26.26 23.29
CA TYR A 403 35.35 -25.44 23.75
C TYR A 403 36.07 -26.05 24.96
N TYR A 404 35.35 -26.46 26.00
CA TYR A 404 35.94 -27.08 27.18
C TYR A 404 36.49 -28.47 26.90
N LEU A 405 35.92 -29.20 25.93
CA LEU A 405 36.49 -30.45 25.42
C LEU A 405 37.90 -30.23 24.84
N LEU A 406 38.07 -29.20 23.99
CA LEU A 406 39.36 -28.85 23.40
C LEU A 406 40.40 -28.38 24.44
N LYS A 407 39.93 -27.80 25.54
CA LYS A 407 40.77 -27.41 26.69
C LYS A 407 41.09 -28.57 27.66
N SER A 408 40.60 -29.78 27.36
CA SER A 408 40.71 -30.94 28.21
C SER A 408 40.04 -30.78 29.58
N ASP A 409 39.13 -29.80 29.72
CA ASP A 409 38.27 -29.66 30.87
C ASP A 409 37.00 -30.50 30.66
N TYR A 410 37.13 -31.79 30.84
CA TYR A 410 36.07 -32.75 30.60
C TYR A 410 34.87 -32.60 31.56
N ALA A 411 35.13 -32.14 32.77
CA ALA A 411 34.07 -31.91 33.75
C ALA A 411 33.10 -30.80 33.31
N THR A 412 33.62 -29.65 32.98
CA THR A 412 32.86 -28.51 32.47
C THR A 412 32.22 -28.83 31.13
N SER A 413 32.95 -29.52 30.22
CA SER A 413 32.38 -29.97 28.95
C SER A 413 31.11 -30.83 29.16
N LYS A 414 31.18 -31.86 30.04
CA LYS A 414 30.01 -32.71 30.37
C LYS A 414 28.83 -31.93 30.93
N GLU A 415 29.05 -30.89 31.73
CA GLU A 415 27.96 -30.05 32.25
C GLU A 415 27.19 -29.39 31.11
N TYR A 416 27.84 -28.84 30.11
CA TYR A 416 27.17 -28.18 28.98
C TYR A 416 26.42 -29.17 28.11
N TRP A 417 26.99 -30.36 27.81
CA TRP A 417 26.30 -31.38 27.06
C TRP A 417 25.04 -31.93 27.82
N ASN A 418 25.12 -32.06 29.12
CA ASN A 418 23.97 -32.43 29.95
C ASN A 418 22.87 -31.34 29.98
N LYS A 419 23.25 -30.06 29.93
CA LYS A 419 22.28 -28.95 29.76
C LYS A 419 21.53 -29.05 28.44
N ILE A 420 22.15 -29.52 27.35
CA ILE A 420 21.46 -29.77 26.09
C ILE A 420 20.46 -30.93 26.26
N LEU A 421 20.89 -32.05 26.87
CA LEU A 421 19.98 -33.19 27.08
C LEU A 421 18.81 -32.86 28.01
N ALA A 422 18.97 -31.90 28.90
CA ALA A 422 17.86 -31.38 29.72
C ALA A 422 16.81 -30.59 28.88
N ILE A 423 17.22 -30.05 27.73
CA ILE A 423 16.32 -29.34 26.78
C ILE A 423 15.77 -30.31 25.74
N ASP A 424 16.64 -31.14 25.17
CA ASP A 424 16.38 -32.14 24.12
C ASP A 424 17.09 -33.46 24.47
N PRO A 425 16.40 -34.37 25.16
CA PRO A 425 16.95 -35.69 25.56
C PRO A 425 17.41 -36.54 24.36
N THR A 426 16.90 -36.27 23.16
CA THR A 426 17.22 -37.01 21.93
C THR A 426 18.33 -36.42 21.12
N ASN A 427 18.97 -35.36 21.58
CA ASN A 427 20.03 -34.66 20.85
C ASN A 427 21.23 -35.57 20.53
N ALA A 428 21.34 -35.95 19.27
CA ALA A 428 22.35 -36.89 18.82
C ALA A 428 23.80 -36.38 19.03
N THR A 429 24.04 -35.07 18.89
CA THR A 429 25.36 -34.46 19.08
C THR A 429 25.78 -34.52 20.54
N ALA A 430 24.90 -34.18 21.46
CA ALA A 430 25.19 -34.22 22.90
C ALA A 430 25.43 -35.62 23.39
N ASN A 431 24.59 -36.59 23.00
CA ASN A 431 24.76 -37.98 23.32
C ASN A 431 26.12 -38.52 22.85
N LYS A 432 26.48 -38.29 21.56
CA LYS A 432 27.77 -38.68 20.97
C LYS A 432 28.95 -38.03 21.67
N ALA A 433 28.84 -36.76 22.05
CA ALA A 433 29.91 -36.04 22.74
C ALA A 433 30.14 -36.64 24.15
N LEU A 434 29.09 -36.93 24.91
CA LEU A 434 29.17 -37.54 26.24
C LEU A 434 29.76 -38.96 26.20
N ASP A 435 29.39 -39.76 25.20
CA ASP A 435 29.97 -41.11 24.97
C ASP A 435 31.48 -41.06 24.68
N GLY A 436 31.94 -40.01 24.01
CA GLY A 436 33.35 -39.79 23.67
C GLY A 436 34.22 -39.25 24.82
N ILE A 437 33.58 -38.64 25.85
CA ILE A 437 34.28 -38.10 27.02
C ILE A 437 34.31 -39.16 28.13
N LYS A 438 35.31 -40.01 28.10
CA LYS A 438 35.52 -41.03 29.14
C LYS A 438 36.17 -40.44 30.39
#